data_48c232dd1f7d0bc7cc2e7a979fffdfd8
#
_entry.id   48c232dd1f7d0bc7cc2e7a979fffdfd8
#
_cell.length_a   1.000
_cell.length_b   1.000
_cell.length_c   1.000
_cell.angle_alpha   90.00
_cell.angle_beta   90.00
_cell.angle_gamma   90.00
#
_symmetry.space_group_name_H-M   'P 1'
#
loop_
_entity.id
_entity.type
_entity.pdbx_description
1 polymer ?
#
loop_
_entity_poly.entity_id
_entity_poly.type
_entity_poly.pdbx_seq_one_letter_code
_entity_poly.pdbx_strand_id
1 'polypeptide(L)'
;MSLRVFLDLDRTLFRTSELDEAEWGLLGRQFGIDSEAELARRTDFHVRTEKAYYYDFAAHVRAAGLDEKEAFSFLLQSTLADGRMEYDGVAELVAWAKQRGTVHVLTYGPANYQQFKAALCPSLKEAEIITTLQSKGEYFREQCPTGEVWMVDDKPIGGDLPDDVRFIQTAEYNSIAAPEHPAWPVATALGQIPGIVDRYELSN
;
A
#
# COMPACT_ATOMS: atom_id res chain seq x y z
N MET A 1 -22.74 -2.86 14.40
CA MET A 1 -22.16 -1.76 13.57
C MET A 1 -21.40 -2.39 12.43
N SER A 2 -21.32 -1.76 11.26
CA SER A 2 -20.54 -2.30 10.14
C SER A 2 -19.06 -1.98 10.33
N LEU A 3 -18.20 -2.98 10.27
CA LEU A 3 -16.74 -2.84 10.35
C LEU A 3 -16.22 -2.12 9.08
N ARG A 4 -15.28 -1.23 9.24
CA ARG A 4 -14.53 -0.60 8.14
C ARG A 4 -13.05 -0.83 8.33
N VAL A 5 -12.44 -1.54 7.40
CA VAL A 5 -11.00 -1.83 7.44
C VAL A 5 -10.31 -1.05 6.34
N PHE A 6 -9.40 -0.18 6.73
CA PHE A 6 -8.49 0.53 5.84
C PHE A 6 -7.12 -0.15 5.90
N LEU A 7 -6.61 -0.52 4.76
CA LEU A 7 -5.34 -1.21 4.61
C LEU A 7 -4.37 -0.31 3.85
N ASP A 8 -3.16 -0.11 4.36
CA ASP A 8 -2.10 0.47 3.55
C ASP A 8 -1.70 -0.50 2.42
N LEU A 9 -1.12 0.02 1.35
CA LEU A 9 -0.66 -0.78 0.22
C LEU A 9 0.81 -1.13 0.33
N ASP A 10 1.67 -0.11 0.35
CA ASP A 10 3.11 -0.26 0.24
C ASP A 10 3.71 -0.94 1.47
N ARG A 11 4.37 -2.09 1.30
CA ARG A 11 4.98 -2.90 2.37
C ARG A 11 3.99 -3.47 3.41
N THR A 12 2.70 -3.26 3.20
CA THR A 12 1.62 -3.84 4.00
C THR A 12 0.92 -4.96 3.24
N LEU A 13 0.43 -4.69 2.04
CA LEU A 13 -0.20 -5.67 1.16
C LEU A 13 0.68 -6.01 -0.05
N PHE A 14 1.57 -5.11 -0.42
CA PHE A 14 2.32 -5.10 -1.68
C PHE A 14 3.83 -5.09 -1.45
N ARG A 15 4.57 -5.94 -2.18
CA ARG A 15 6.03 -6.09 -2.13
C ARG A 15 6.76 -4.95 -2.85
N THR A 16 6.62 -3.74 -2.31
CA THR A 16 7.15 -2.51 -2.94
C THR A 16 8.65 -2.58 -3.24
N SER A 17 9.42 -3.20 -2.35
CA SER A 17 10.89 -3.31 -2.53
C SER A 17 11.30 -4.19 -3.71
N GLU A 18 10.43 -5.12 -4.15
CA GLU A 18 10.70 -6.01 -5.27
C GLU A 18 10.25 -5.40 -6.61
N LEU A 19 9.35 -4.41 -6.55
CA LEU A 19 8.75 -3.82 -7.76
C LEU A 19 9.77 -3.05 -8.59
N ASP A 20 10.59 -2.21 -7.97
CA ASP A 20 11.48 -1.29 -8.68
C ASP A 20 12.41 -2.01 -9.67
N GLU A 21 13.09 -3.07 -9.22
CA GLU A 21 13.95 -3.88 -10.09
C GLU A 21 13.14 -4.64 -11.14
N ALA A 22 11.98 -5.17 -10.77
CA ALA A 22 11.15 -5.96 -11.64
C ALA A 22 10.55 -5.11 -12.78
N GLU A 23 10.02 -3.91 -12.48
CA GLU A 23 9.41 -3.04 -13.48
C GLU A 23 10.46 -2.50 -14.47
N TRP A 24 11.60 -1.99 -13.99
CA TRP A 24 12.65 -1.49 -14.87
C TRP A 24 13.32 -2.62 -15.66
N GLY A 25 13.51 -3.79 -15.07
CA GLY A 25 14.00 -4.97 -15.77
C GLY A 25 13.07 -5.43 -16.90
N LEU A 26 11.75 -5.34 -16.74
CA LEU A 26 10.76 -5.63 -17.78
C LEU A 26 10.76 -4.57 -18.87
N LEU A 27 10.74 -3.29 -18.50
CA LEU A 27 10.79 -2.17 -19.44
C LEU A 27 12.08 -2.19 -20.26
N GLY A 28 13.23 -2.48 -19.63
CA GLY A 28 14.52 -2.62 -20.31
C GLY A 28 14.49 -3.68 -21.41
N ARG A 29 13.95 -4.86 -21.11
CA ARG A 29 13.82 -5.94 -22.10
C ARG A 29 12.84 -5.62 -23.22
N GLN A 30 11.73 -4.97 -22.92
CA GLN A 30 10.70 -4.67 -23.90
C GLN A 30 11.07 -3.51 -24.82
N PHE A 31 11.62 -2.44 -24.27
CA PHE A 31 11.82 -1.19 -24.97
C PHE A 31 13.29 -0.89 -25.29
N GLY A 32 14.21 -1.76 -24.86
CA GLY A 32 15.64 -1.60 -25.17
C GLY A 32 16.33 -0.47 -24.39
N ILE A 33 15.80 -0.08 -23.23
CA ILE A 33 16.41 0.92 -22.35
C ILE A 33 17.38 0.26 -21.35
N ASP A 34 18.33 1.00 -20.84
CA ASP A 34 19.27 0.56 -19.83
C ASP A 34 18.61 0.58 -18.44
N SER A 35 18.11 -0.55 -17.99
CA SER A 35 17.39 -0.69 -16.72
C SER A 35 18.28 -0.38 -15.50
N GLU A 36 19.58 -0.66 -15.55
CA GLU A 36 20.48 -0.35 -14.43
C GLU A 36 20.70 1.16 -14.32
N ALA A 37 20.87 1.84 -15.45
CA ALA A 37 20.98 3.29 -15.48
C ALA A 37 19.70 3.97 -14.98
N GLU A 38 18.51 3.46 -15.35
CA GLU A 38 17.25 4.02 -14.87
C GLU A 38 17.04 3.76 -13.37
N LEU A 39 17.37 2.58 -12.85
CA LEU A 39 17.34 2.32 -11.41
C LEU A 39 18.27 3.26 -10.63
N ALA A 40 19.48 3.51 -11.14
CA ALA A 40 20.43 4.45 -10.52
C ALA A 40 19.89 5.90 -10.47
N ARG A 41 19.05 6.28 -11.44
CA ARG A 41 18.43 7.62 -11.51
C ARG A 41 17.13 7.75 -10.72
N ARG A 42 16.62 6.70 -10.13
CA ARG A 42 15.31 6.69 -9.46
C ARG A 42 15.13 7.84 -8.46
N THR A 43 16.18 8.18 -7.74
CA THR A 43 16.15 9.28 -6.75
C THR A 43 15.90 10.65 -7.36
N ASP A 44 16.25 10.86 -8.66
CA ASP A 44 16.04 12.13 -9.37
C ASP A 44 14.54 12.43 -9.60
N PHE A 45 13.71 11.39 -9.51
CA PHE A 45 12.25 11.45 -9.70
C PHE A 45 11.47 11.40 -8.39
N HIS A 46 12.14 11.60 -7.26
CA HIS A 46 11.44 11.83 -6.00
C HIS A 46 10.99 13.29 -5.89
N VAL A 47 9.70 13.49 -5.84
CA VAL A 47 9.08 14.79 -5.56
C VAL A 47 9.13 15.02 -4.06
N ARG A 48 9.73 16.15 -3.65
CA ARG A 48 9.78 16.58 -2.27
C ARG A 48 9.18 17.97 -2.14
N THR A 49 8.10 18.07 -1.40
CA THR A 49 7.46 19.34 -1.01
C THR A 49 7.42 19.43 0.52
N GLU A 50 6.91 20.55 1.06
CA GLU A 50 6.71 20.68 2.52
C GLU A 50 5.75 19.62 3.08
N LYS A 51 4.82 19.12 2.25
CA LYS A 51 3.74 18.22 2.66
C LYS A 51 3.82 16.82 2.05
N ALA A 52 4.65 16.61 1.05
CA ALA A 52 4.65 15.36 0.31
C ALA A 52 6.07 14.92 -0.07
N TYR A 53 6.31 13.61 0.03
CA TYR A 53 7.51 12.96 -0.49
C TYR A 53 7.09 11.65 -1.16
N TYR A 54 7.24 11.55 -2.48
CA TYR A 54 6.86 10.37 -3.24
C TYR A 54 7.73 10.21 -4.50
N TYR A 55 7.74 9.01 -5.05
CA TYR A 55 8.34 8.70 -6.33
C TYR A 55 7.35 8.94 -7.46
N ASP A 56 7.73 9.78 -8.44
CA ASP A 56 6.94 10.03 -9.66
C ASP A 56 7.41 9.09 -10.78
N PHE A 57 6.90 7.86 -10.75
CA PHE A 57 7.22 6.85 -11.76
C PHE A 57 6.81 7.29 -13.17
N ALA A 58 5.71 7.98 -13.33
CA ALA A 58 5.26 8.47 -14.64
C ALA A 58 6.23 9.50 -15.23
N ALA A 59 6.74 10.44 -14.41
CA ALA A 59 7.77 11.37 -14.85
C ALA A 59 9.06 10.63 -15.21
N HIS A 60 9.43 9.61 -14.46
CA HIS A 60 10.62 8.80 -14.74
C HIS A 60 10.50 8.05 -16.06
N VAL A 61 9.38 7.37 -16.30
CA VAL A 61 9.07 6.67 -17.57
C VAL A 61 9.19 7.62 -18.77
N ARG A 62 8.61 8.82 -18.68
CA ARG A 62 8.72 9.84 -19.74
C ARG A 62 10.16 10.31 -19.96
N ALA A 63 10.93 10.49 -18.89
CA ALA A 63 12.34 10.88 -18.97
C ALA A 63 13.25 9.79 -19.56
N ALA A 64 12.86 8.53 -19.43
CA ALA A 64 13.48 7.38 -20.11
C ALA A 64 13.10 7.30 -21.61
N GLY A 65 12.29 8.23 -22.13
CA GLY A 65 11.87 8.28 -23.52
C GLY A 65 10.72 7.33 -23.87
N LEU A 66 10.00 6.81 -22.86
CA LEU A 66 8.88 5.89 -23.05
C LEU A 66 7.54 6.64 -23.00
N ASP A 67 6.55 6.11 -23.72
CA ASP A 67 5.15 6.53 -23.53
C ASP A 67 4.61 5.95 -22.22
N GLU A 68 4.04 6.82 -21.39
CA GLU A 68 3.54 6.46 -20.06
C GLU A 68 2.46 5.38 -20.14
N LYS A 69 1.49 5.55 -21.05
CA LYS A 69 0.36 4.62 -21.17
C LYS A 69 0.81 3.26 -21.68
N GLU A 70 1.73 3.26 -22.64
CA GLU A 70 2.28 2.03 -23.20
C GLU A 70 3.08 1.26 -22.14
N ALA A 71 3.93 1.95 -21.36
CA ALA A 71 4.70 1.36 -20.28
C ALA A 71 3.81 0.73 -19.19
N PHE A 72 2.82 1.49 -18.68
CA PHE A 72 1.87 0.96 -17.69
C PHE A 72 1.06 -0.22 -18.24
N SER A 73 0.56 -0.11 -19.49
CA SER A 73 -0.21 -1.19 -20.12
C SER A 73 0.62 -2.46 -20.28
N PHE A 74 1.88 -2.33 -20.70
CA PHE A 74 2.80 -3.45 -20.81
C PHE A 74 3.05 -4.12 -19.45
N LEU A 75 3.34 -3.33 -18.41
CA LEU A 75 3.60 -3.86 -17.06
C LEU A 75 2.39 -4.58 -16.49
N LEU A 76 1.16 -4.07 -16.70
CA LEU A 76 -0.09 -4.72 -16.29
C LEU A 76 -0.40 -6.02 -17.04
N GLN A 77 0.19 -6.24 -18.22
CA GLN A 77 0.07 -7.47 -18.99
C GLN A 77 1.26 -8.42 -18.80
N SER A 78 2.24 -7.99 -18.02
CA SER A 78 3.46 -8.77 -17.74
C SER A 78 3.25 -9.77 -16.61
N THR A 79 4.32 -10.48 -16.30
CA THR A 79 4.36 -11.42 -15.14
C THR A 79 4.21 -10.74 -13.78
N LEU A 80 4.21 -9.41 -13.69
CA LEU A 80 3.91 -8.70 -12.45
C LEU A 80 2.45 -8.87 -12.02
N ALA A 81 1.55 -9.05 -12.98
CA ALA A 81 0.12 -9.16 -12.72
C ALA A 81 -0.35 -10.56 -12.28
N ASP A 82 0.55 -11.51 -12.06
CA ASP A 82 0.23 -12.88 -11.65
C ASP A 82 0.03 -13.07 -10.12
N GLY A 83 -0.01 -11.97 -9.38
CA GLY A 83 -0.22 -11.97 -7.93
C GLY A 83 1.05 -12.08 -7.09
N ARG A 84 2.23 -12.26 -7.72
CA ARG A 84 3.51 -12.36 -6.99
C ARG A 84 3.87 -11.13 -6.17
N MET A 85 3.26 -9.98 -6.50
CA MET A 85 3.48 -8.73 -5.79
C MET A 85 2.64 -8.61 -4.51
N GLU A 86 1.68 -9.50 -4.28
CA GLU A 86 0.96 -9.55 -3.01
C GLU A 86 1.79 -10.29 -1.94
N TYR A 87 1.66 -9.85 -0.70
CA TYR A 87 2.13 -10.64 0.44
C TYR A 87 1.19 -11.80 0.73
N ASP A 88 1.73 -12.83 1.36
CA ASP A 88 0.94 -13.99 1.81
C ASP A 88 -0.12 -13.54 2.83
N GLY A 89 -1.34 -14.04 2.68
CA GLY A 89 -2.48 -13.70 3.56
C GLY A 89 -3.30 -12.49 3.13
N VAL A 90 -2.95 -11.78 2.04
CA VAL A 90 -3.75 -10.63 1.55
C VAL A 90 -5.14 -11.07 1.14
N ALA A 91 -5.27 -12.15 0.37
CA ALA A 91 -6.57 -12.66 -0.08
C ALA A 91 -7.50 -13.02 1.09
N GLU A 92 -6.95 -13.72 2.08
CA GLU A 92 -7.69 -14.13 3.29
C GLU A 92 -8.10 -12.93 4.13
N LEU A 93 -7.21 -11.95 4.32
CA LEU A 93 -7.51 -10.73 5.06
C LEU A 93 -8.61 -9.92 4.39
N VAL A 94 -8.53 -9.71 3.08
CA VAL A 94 -9.55 -8.99 2.30
C VAL A 94 -10.90 -9.73 2.35
N ALA A 95 -10.89 -11.06 2.19
CA ALA A 95 -12.10 -11.86 2.27
C ALA A 95 -12.75 -11.78 3.66
N TRP A 96 -11.96 -11.88 4.74
CA TRP A 96 -12.43 -11.75 6.11
C TRP A 96 -13.04 -10.37 6.36
N ALA A 97 -12.38 -9.30 5.96
CA ALA A 97 -12.87 -7.93 6.17
C ALA A 97 -14.19 -7.66 5.40
N LYS A 98 -14.29 -8.15 4.15
CA LYS A 98 -15.53 -8.05 3.35
C LYS A 98 -16.72 -8.80 3.97
N GLN A 99 -16.50 -9.91 4.66
CA GLN A 99 -17.57 -10.62 5.35
C GLN A 99 -18.13 -9.84 6.55
N ARG A 100 -17.34 -8.92 7.12
CA ARG A 100 -17.72 -8.14 8.32
C ARG A 100 -18.15 -6.71 8.00
N GLY A 101 -17.80 -6.21 6.82
CA GLY A 101 -18.13 -4.83 6.46
C GLY A 101 -17.48 -4.39 5.15
N THR A 102 -16.81 -3.24 5.17
CA THR A 102 -16.15 -2.67 4.00
C THR A 102 -14.63 -2.72 4.13
N VAL A 103 -13.97 -2.94 3.00
CA VAL A 103 -12.52 -2.89 2.85
C VAL A 103 -12.15 -1.75 1.91
N HIS A 104 -11.20 -0.94 2.36
CA HIS A 104 -10.62 0.15 1.60
C HIS A 104 -9.10 0.01 1.63
N VAL A 105 -8.45 0.30 0.52
CA VAL A 105 -7.00 0.49 0.49
C VAL A 105 -6.73 1.99 0.54
N LEU A 106 -6.12 2.46 1.62
CA LEU A 106 -5.73 3.86 1.80
C LEU A 106 -4.22 3.99 1.69
N THR A 107 -3.75 4.46 0.55
CA THR A 107 -2.33 4.54 0.24
C THR A 107 -1.85 5.94 -0.09
N TYR A 108 -0.59 6.22 0.27
CA TYR A 108 0.05 7.50 0.05
C TYR A 108 0.87 7.50 -1.24
N GLY A 109 0.61 8.46 -2.13
CA GLY A 109 1.39 8.64 -3.36
C GLY A 109 0.53 9.07 -4.56
N PRO A 110 1.17 9.27 -5.75
CA PRO A 110 0.48 9.64 -6.98
C PRO A 110 -0.56 8.60 -7.37
N ALA A 111 -1.78 9.07 -7.71
CA ALA A 111 -2.92 8.20 -7.96
C ALA A 111 -2.66 7.17 -9.07
N ASN A 112 -2.04 7.57 -10.17
CA ASN A 112 -1.72 6.68 -11.29
C ASN A 112 -0.81 5.51 -10.88
N TYR A 113 0.24 5.79 -10.11
CA TYR A 113 1.19 4.75 -9.70
C TYR A 113 0.63 3.87 -8.58
N GLN A 114 -0.13 4.44 -7.63
CA GLN A 114 -0.76 3.64 -6.58
C GLN A 114 -1.87 2.73 -7.14
N GLN A 115 -2.69 3.24 -8.08
CA GLN A 115 -3.68 2.42 -8.78
C GLN A 115 -3.04 1.32 -9.64
N PHE A 116 -1.92 1.63 -10.29
CA PHE A 116 -1.14 0.62 -10.99
C PHE A 116 -0.69 -0.51 -10.06
N LYS A 117 -0.06 -0.18 -8.92
CA LYS A 117 0.36 -1.19 -7.94
C LYS A 117 -0.81 -2.02 -7.42
N ALA A 118 -1.92 -1.37 -7.09
CA ALA A 118 -3.12 -2.07 -6.65
C ALA A 118 -3.69 -3.01 -7.74
N ALA A 119 -3.59 -2.63 -9.02
CA ALA A 119 -4.02 -3.49 -10.13
C ALA A 119 -3.13 -4.73 -10.35
N LEU A 120 -1.90 -4.73 -9.83
CA LEU A 120 -1.03 -5.91 -9.79
C LEU A 120 -1.43 -6.90 -8.68
N CYS A 121 -2.39 -6.53 -7.82
CA CYS A 121 -2.89 -7.31 -6.70
C CYS A 121 -4.27 -7.88 -7.01
N PRO A 122 -4.40 -9.13 -7.49
CA PRO A 122 -5.70 -9.74 -7.82
C PRO A 122 -6.71 -9.73 -6.68
N SER A 123 -6.26 -9.85 -5.43
CA SER A 123 -7.11 -9.82 -4.24
C SER A 123 -7.75 -8.45 -3.97
N LEU A 124 -7.19 -7.37 -4.54
CA LEU A 124 -7.68 -6.01 -4.37
C LEU A 124 -8.66 -5.57 -5.47
N LYS A 125 -8.95 -6.41 -6.46
CA LYS A 125 -9.76 -6.07 -7.64
C LYS A 125 -11.11 -5.40 -7.31
N GLU A 126 -11.70 -5.78 -6.19
CA GLU A 126 -13.00 -5.25 -5.74
C GLU A 126 -12.88 -4.33 -4.52
N ALA A 127 -11.69 -4.00 -4.08
CA ALA A 127 -11.48 -3.04 -3.01
C ALA A 127 -11.51 -1.61 -3.57
N GLU A 128 -12.02 -0.68 -2.79
CA GLU A 128 -11.90 0.73 -3.11
C GLU A 128 -10.47 1.19 -2.85
N ILE A 129 -9.81 1.73 -3.88
CA ILE A 129 -8.45 2.24 -3.79
C ILE A 129 -8.50 3.75 -3.62
N ILE A 130 -8.13 4.21 -2.44
CA ILE A 130 -8.08 5.61 -2.05
C ILE A 130 -6.61 6.06 -2.02
N THR A 131 -6.29 7.05 -2.84
CA THR A 131 -4.94 7.62 -2.90
C THR A 131 -4.93 9.01 -2.28
N THR A 132 -3.89 9.31 -1.51
CA THR A 132 -3.74 10.61 -0.85
C THR A 132 -2.31 11.12 -0.93
N LEU A 133 -2.14 12.44 -0.93
CA LEU A 133 -0.85 13.12 -0.69
C LEU A 133 -0.83 13.85 0.67
N GLN A 134 -1.88 13.70 1.45
CA GLN A 134 -1.95 14.14 2.85
C GLN A 134 -1.54 13.00 3.79
N SER A 135 -1.29 13.29 5.06
CA SER A 135 -1.15 12.22 6.05
C SER A 135 -2.46 11.44 6.18
N LYS A 136 -2.38 10.16 6.55
CA LYS A 136 -3.57 9.35 6.77
C LYS A 136 -4.42 9.90 7.93
N GLY A 137 -3.79 10.48 8.94
CA GLY A 137 -4.50 11.16 10.02
C GLY A 137 -5.31 12.36 9.54
N GLU A 138 -4.75 13.20 8.64
CA GLU A 138 -5.50 14.28 8.00
C GLU A 138 -6.68 13.75 7.20
N TYR A 139 -6.47 12.71 6.39
CA TYR A 139 -7.53 12.03 5.64
C TYR A 139 -8.69 11.60 6.55
N PHE A 140 -8.41 10.90 7.65
CA PHE A 140 -9.45 10.45 8.57
C PHE A 140 -10.17 11.60 9.26
N ARG A 141 -9.46 12.67 9.65
CA ARG A 141 -10.10 13.88 10.22
C ARG A 141 -11.04 14.57 9.25
N GLU A 142 -10.72 14.56 7.95
CA GLU A 142 -11.57 15.17 6.92
C GLU A 142 -12.77 14.28 6.54
N GLN A 143 -12.54 12.96 6.42
CA GLN A 143 -13.60 12.03 5.98
C GLN A 143 -14.54 11.63 7.11
N CYS A 144 -14.10 11.72 8.38
CA CYS A 144 -14.89 11.38 9.58
C CYS A 144 -15.69 10.07 9.40
N PRO A 145 -15.07 8.94 9.06
CA PRO A 145 -15.81 7.71 8.81
C PRO A 145 -16.54 7.27 10.10
N THR A 146 -17.80 6.90 9.96
CA THR A 146 -18.64 6.46 11.10
C THR A 146 -18.58 4.94 11.27
N GLY A 147 -18.75 4.47 12.50
CA GLY A 147 -18.77 3.04 12.83
C GLY A 147 -17.45 2.58 13.46
N GLU A 148 -17.19 1.30 13.39
CA GLU A 148 -15.93 0.73 13.85
C GLU A 148 -14.89 0.80 12.73
N VAL A 149 -13.86 1.61 12.93
CA VAL A 149 -12.83 1.90 11.91
C VAL A 149 -11.49 1.34 12.38
N TRP A 150 -10.85 0.56 11.52
CA TRP A 150 -9.50 0.05 11.72
C TRP A 150 -8.58 0.49 10.58
N MET A 151 -7.38 0.95 10.93
CA MET A 151 -6.29 1.19 10.00
C MET A 151 -5.17 0.19 10.25
N VAL A 152 -4.68 -0.43 9.17
CA VAL A 152 -3.53 -1.35 9.16
C VAL A 152 -2.44 -0.74 8.31
N ASP A 153 -1.23 -0.57 8.86
CA ASP A 153 -0.11 0.09 8.18
C ASP A 153 1.23 -0.48 8.67
N ASP A 154 2.24 -0.49 7.82
CA ASP A 154 3.61 -0.86 8.19
C ASP A 154 4.31 0.23 9.02
N LYS A 155 3.89 1.47 8.87
CA LYS A 155 4.45 2.62 9.60
C LYS A 155 3.73 2.87 10.92
N PRO A 156 4.42 3.38 11.94
CA PRO A 156 3.86 3.64 13.26
C PRO A 156 3.02 4.93 13.28
N ILE A 157 1.98 5.01 12.46
CA ILE A 157 1.13 6.20 12.31
C ILE A 157 0.02 6.33 13.36
N GLY A 158 -0.13 5.36 14.26
CA GLY A 158 -1.24 5.33 15.23
C GLY A 158 -1.39 6.61 16.05
N GLY A 159 -0.30 7.32 16.35
CA GLY A 159 -0.32 8.59 17.07
C GLY A 159 -0.82 9.80 16.25
N ASP A 160 -0.92 9.69 14.92
CA ASP A 160 -1.47 10.72 14.03
C ASP A 160 -2.96 10.50 13.73
N LEU A 161 -3.49 9.32 14.02
CA LEU A 161 -4.89 8.98 13.75
C LEU A 161 -5.83 9.59 14.79
N PRO A 162 -7.09 9.91 14.42
CA PRO A 162 -8.14 10.26 15.39
C PRO A 162 -8.40 9.12 16.40
N ASP A 163 -8.85 9.46 17.61
CA ASP A 163 -9.07 8.51 18.71
C ASP A 163 -10.12 7.43 18.41
N ASP A 164 -11.02 7.68 17.47
CA ASP A 164 -12.06 6.75 17.01
C ASP A 164 -11.57 5.81 15.88
N VAL A 165 -10.36 6.00 15.38
CA VAL A 165 -9.70 5.11 14.43
C VAL A 165 -8.71 4.20 15.17
N ARG A 166 -9.01 2.91 15.19
CA ARG A 166 -8.14 1.91 15.79
C ARG A 166 -7.02 1.55 14.83
N PHE A 167 -5.86 1.23 15.39
CA PHE A 167 -4.66 1.00 14.60
C PHE A 167 -4.03 -0.36 14.89
N ILE A 168 -3.59 -1.04 13.83
CA ILE A 168 -2.73 -2.23 13.90
C ILE A 168 -1.50 -1.94 13.06
N GLN A 169 -0.33 -2.03 13.67
CA GLN A 169 0.93 -1.98 12.92
C GLN A 169 1.29 -3.36 12.40
N THR A 170 1.70 -3.45 11.12
CA THR A 170 2.31 -4.67 10.60
C THR A 170 3.82 -4.59 10.75
N ALA A 171 4.43 -5.66 11.28
CA ALA A 171 5.88 -5.76 11.45
C ALA A 171 6.54 -6.82 10.55
N GLU A 172 5.72 -7.60 9.82
CA GLU A 172 6.18 -8.75 9.04
C GLU A 172 7.22 -8.36 7.98
N TYR A 173 7.02 -7.20 7.35
CA TYR A 173 7.79 -6.78 6.18
C TYR A 173 8.73 -5.61 6.45
N ASN A 174 8.73 -5.13 7.69
CA ASN A 174 9.67 -4.13 8.14
C ASN A 174 10.82 -4.81 8.87
N SER A 175 12.04 -4.58 8.39
CA SER A 175 13.26 -4.89 9.14
C SER A 175 13.42 -4.04 10.42
N ILE A 176 12.47 -3.17 10.70
CA ILE A 176 12.43 -2.38 11.95
C ILE A 176 11.91 -3.32 13.03
N ALA A 177 12.73 -3.58 14.03
CA ALA A 177 12.32 -4.30 15.22
C ALA A 177 11.01 -3.70 15.76
N ALA A 178 10.03 -4.58 16.06
CA ALA A 178 8.81 -4.13 16.71
C ALA A 178 9.16 -3.27 17.92
N PRO A 179 8.48 -2.12 18.13
CA PRO A 179 8.76 -1.27 19.29
C PRO A 179 8.62 -2.09 20.57
N GLU A 180 9.53 -1.92 21.52
CA GLU A 180 9.55 -2.70 22.78
C GLU A 180 8.24 -2.61 23.56
N HIS A 181 7.52 -1.48 23.43
CA HIS A 181 6.19 -1.24 24.01
C HIS A 181 5.33 -0.43 23.03
N PRO A 182 4.73 -1.09 22.01
CA PRO A 182 3.87 -0.39 21.09
C PRO A 182 2.60 0.11 21.81
N ALA A 183 2.22 1.35 21.54
CA ALA A 183 0.96 1.92 22.02
C ALA A 183 -0.28 1.26 21.38
N TRP A 184 -0.06 0.42 20.40
CA TRP A 184 -1.06 -0.30 19.60
C TRP A 184 -0.62 -1.73 19.31
N PRO A 185 -1.55 -2.65 18.98
CA PRO A 185 -1.21 -4.01 18.61
C PRO A 185 -0.34 -4.08 17.35
N VAL A 186 0.56 -5.05 17.34
CA VAL A 186 1.45 -5.37 16.23
C VAL A 186 1.08 -6.74 15.67
N ALA A 187 0.88 -6.83 14.35
CA ALA A 187 0.74 -8.08 13.63
C ALA A 187 2.04 -8.41 12.90
N THR A 188 2.61 -9.56 13.16
CA THR A 188 3.82 -10.06 12.46
C THR A 188 3.48 -10.85 11.20
N ALA A 189 2.19 -11.15 10.97
CA ALA A 189 1.64 -11.72 9.76
C ALA A 189 0.20 -11.23 9.55
N LEU A 190 -0.22 -11.03 8.31
CA LEU A 190 -1.56 -10.53 7.98
C LEU A 190 -2.68 -11.41 8.53
N GLY A 191 -2.46 -12.72 8.61
CA GLY A 191 -3.41 -13.67 9.20
C GLY A 191 -3.68 -13.48 10.69
N GLN A 192 -2.90 -12.67 11.42
CA GLN A 192 -3.15 -12.35 12.82
C GLN A 192 -4.16 -11.23 13.03
N ILE A 193 -4.37 -10.39 12.00
CA ILE A 193 -5.24 -9.20 12.08
C ILE A 193 -6.66 -9.55 12.48
N PRO A 194 -7.33 -10.56 11.87
CA PRO A 194 -8.65 -10.99 12.30
C PRO A 194 -8.77 -11.25 13.81
N GLY A 195 -7.82 -12.02 14.34
CA GLY A 195 -7.83 -12.37 15.77
C GLY A 195 -7.51 -11.20 16.70
N ILE A 196 -6.81 -10.15 16.21
CA ILE A 196 -6.58 -8.91 16.97
C ILE A 196 -7.89 -8.13 17.06
N VAL A 197 -8.59 -7.93 15.96
CA VAL A 197 -9.87 -7.23 15.90
C VAL A 197 -10.92 -7.94 16.76
N ASP A 198 -11.06 -9.27 16.63
CA ASP A 198 -12.03 -10.07 17.38
C ASP A 198 -11.84 -9.97 18.89
N ARG A 199 -10.58 -10.01 19.37
CA ARG A 199 -10.28 -9.85 20.80
C ARG A 199 -10.66 -8.48 21.33
N TYR A 200 -10.49 -7.44 20.52
CA TYR A 200 -10.85 -6.09 20.91
C TYR A 200 -12.37 -5.92 21.04
N GLU A 201 -13.16 -6.50 20.12
CA GLU A 201 -14.62 -6.48 20.18
C GLU A 201 -15.17 -7.18 21.44
N LEU A 202 -14.50 -8.26 21.89
CA LEU A 202 -14.91 -8.99 23.10
C LEU A 202 -14.58 -8.26 24.40
N SER A 203 -13.71 -7.24 24.34
CA SER A 203 -13.21 -6.50 25.52
C SER A 203 -13.96 -5.20 25.76
N ASN A 204 -14.82 -4.78 24.85
CA ASN A 204 -15.65 -3.57 24.90
C ASN A 204 -17.12 -3.91 24.83
#